data_40c5db77d1e1252ef36352638aac2faf
#
_entry.id   40c5db77d1e1252ef36352638aac2faf
#
_cell.length_a   1.000
_cell.length_b   1.000
_cell.length_c   1.000
_cell.angle_alpha   90.00
_cell.angle_beta   90.00
_cell.angle_gamma   90.00
#
_symmetry.space_group_name_H-M   'P 1'
#
loop_
_entity.id
_entity.type
_entity.pdbx_description
1 polymer ?
#
loop_
_entity_poly.entity_id
_entity_poly.type
_entity_poly.pdbx_seq_one_letter_code
_entity_poly.pdbx_strand_id
1 'polypeptide(L)'
;MRTKNLFYLLMALPLIFAACNKKSNDNTPVPSYDVTLEAKYFVAEYWGNEFTPGTDNYSIIIAENEFTVGLDDLILSEGTYYCLDIYAPATGNGKLPAGTYRFDMSESCAEWTIDGTMGGLIKVDANGNFITDEEGIPFSDATLVIKEGYAELTAVIESKTHFVTYTGKFSHAGGIIPGTTLTGDVEIENNEAMFLAVAYDGIAQVVAVEDYNMSNGAAFILEVALAEGSDSITGTYSVADGTLSAGKIGEDTMGSWYFNLVDGDLGDEYAAIDGGSVTFVHEGLSCQMILNGNDAEGNAINATLSGIIMTEEFAPEALLKRLHR
;
A
#
# COMPACT_ATOMS: atom_id res chain seq x y z
N MET A 1 22.78 -44.37 32.89
CA MET A 1 23.73 -43.75 31.95
C MET A 1 23.28 -42.35 31.67
N ARG A 2 24.19 -41.38 31.79
CA ARG A 2 23.91 -39.93 31.91
C ARG A 2 23.64 -39.31 30.54
N THR A 3 22.50 -38.59 30.41
CA THR A 3 22.21 -37.67 29.31
C THR A 3 22.55 -36.27 29.77
N LYS A 4 23.40 -35.57 29.00
CA LYS A 4 23.80 -34.17 29.24
C LYS A 4 22.92 -33.28 28.44
N ASN A 5 22.17 -32.39 29.11
CA ASN A 5 21.47 -31.24 28.54
C ASN A 5 22.50 -30.20 28.10
N LEU A 6 22.39 -29.74 26.88
CA LEU A 6 23.14 -28.59 26.39
C LEU A 6 22.14 -27.45 26.09
N PHE A 7 22.08 -26.51 27.04
CA PHE A 7 21.39 -25.23 26.89
C PHE A 7 22.24 -24.30 25.99
N TYR A 8 21.73 -23.89 24.86
CA TYR A 8 22.25 -22.74 24.13
C TYR A 8 21.53 -21.48 24.56
N LEU A 9 22.25 -20.66 25.31
CA LEU A 9 21.88 -19.31 25.68
C LEU A 9 22.16 -18.39 24.49
N LEU A 10 21.15 -17.93 23.79
CA LEU A 10 21.29 -16.84 22.79
C LEU A 10 21.42 -15.52 23.56
N MET A 11 22.61 -14.98 23.63
CA MET A 11 22.84 -13.61 24.11
C MET A 11 22.47 -12.64 22.98
N ALA A 12 21.43 -11.85 23.20
CA ALA A 12 21.21 -10.62 22.48
C ALA A 12 22.31 -9.61 22.86
N LEU A 13 23.17 -9.26 21.93
CA LEU A 13 24.10 -8.15 22.09
C LEU A 13 23.41 -6.85 21.66
N PRO A 14 23.31 -5.86 22.55
CA PRO A 14 23.00 -4.49 22.10
C PRO A 14 24.24 -3.92 21.41
N LEU A 15 24.09 -3.50 20.15
CA LEU A 15 25.10 -2.72 19.45
C LEU A 15 25.15 -1.32 20.08
N ILE A 16 26.00 -1.16 21.08
CA ILE A 16 26.40 0.16 21.58
C ILE A 16 27.44 0.70 20.59
N PHE A 17 27.08 1.75 19.86
CA PHE A 17 28.05 2.55 19.13
C PHE A 17 28.91 3.30 20.14
N ALA A 18 29.99 2.66 20.61
CA ALA A 18 31.05 3.33 21.31
C ALA A 18 32.02 3.89 20.26
N ALA A 19 32.07 5.21 20.11
CA ALA A 19 33.12 5.89 19.40
C ALA A 19 34.46 5.57 20.08
N CYS A 20 35.17 4.56 19.59
CA CYS A 20 36.56 4.29 19.95
C CYS A 20 37.47 4.78 18.83
N ASN A 21 38.15 5.90 19.08
CA ASN A 21 39.34 6.35 18.38
C ASN A 21 40.40 5.21 18.36
N LYS A 22 40.36 4.36 17.35
CA LYS A 22 41.50 3.54 16.95
C LYS A 22 41.93 4.01 15.56
N LYS A 23 43.13 4.57 15.45
CA LYS A 23 43.82 4.72 14.18
C LYS A 23 43.96 3.31 13.56
N SER A 24 43.02 2.88 12.76
CA SER A 24 43.23 1.88 11.75
C SER A 24 43.59 2.60 10.45
N ASN A 25 44.72 2.24 9.88
CA ASN A 25 45.10 2.68 8.54
C ASN A 25 44.27 1.99 7.47
N ASP A 26 42.95 2.03 7.58
CA ASP A 26 42.04 1.64 6.52
C ASP A 26 41.84 2.87 5.63
N ASN A 27 42.66 2.95 4.59
CA ASN A 27 42.56 3.91 3.48
C ASN A 27 41.39 3.54 2.55
N THR A 28 40.26 3.09 3.07
CA THR A 28 39.04 3.00 2.27
C THR A 28 38.54 4.44 2.12
N PRO A 29 38.51 5.01 0.90
CA PRO A 29 37.99 6.36 0.72
C PRO A 29 36.55 6.42 1.24
N VAL A 30 36.31 7.31 2.20
CA VAL A 30 34.93 7.63 2.57
C VAL A 30 34.29 8.25 1.33
N PRO A 31 33.16 7.71 0.81
CA PRO A 31 32.49 8.31 -0.32
C PRO A 31 32.20 9.78 -0.01
N SER A 32 32.62 10.68 -0.90
CA SER A 32 32.27 12.10 -0.79
C SER A 32 31.11 12.36 -1.75
N TYR A 33 30.05 12.93 -1.22
CA TYR A 33 28.88 13.34 -2.00
C TYR A 33 28.86 14.87 -2.11
N ASP A 34 28.44 15.40 -3.27
CA ASP A 34 28.31 16.84 -3.50
C ASP A 34 27.06 17.40 -2.83
N VAL A 35 25.99 16.56 -2.76
CA VAL A 35 24.72 16.87 -2.12
C VAL A 35 24.32 15.70 -1.23
N THR A 36 23.88 16.02 0.00
CA THR A 36 23.33 15.03 0.94
C THR A 36 21.98 15.51 1.41
N LEU A 37 20.97 14.65 1.39
CA LEU A 37 19.60 14.94 1.86
C LEU A 37 19.09 13.80 2.72
N GLU A 38 18.56 14.14 3.89
CA GLU A 38 17.70 13.26 4.66
C GLU A 38 16.24 13.60 4.32
N ALA A 39 15.63 12.77 3.49
CA ALA A 39 14.25 12.95 3.03
C ALA A 39 13.26 12.70 4.15
N LYS A 40 12.15 13.42 4.13
CA LYS A 40 11.06 13.29 5.11
C LYS A 40 9.88 12.52 4.58
N TYR A 41 9.81 12.33 3.26
CA TYR A 41 8.69 11.67 2.63
C TYR A 41 9.13 10.72 1.53
N PHE A 42 8.49 9.59 1.44
CA PHE A 42 8.71 8.57 0.41
C PHE A 42 7.36 8.05 -0.04
N VAL A 43 7.09 8.17 -1.33
CA VAL A 43 5.87 7.67 -1.96
C VAL A 43 6.24 6.63 -3.00
N ALA A 44 5.52 5.52 -3.00
CA ALA A 44 5.56 4.51 -4.04
C ALA A 44 4.17 4.36 -4.64
N GLU A 45 4.05 4.62 -5.93
CA GLU A 45 2.84 4.41 -6.70
C GLU A 45 3.00 3.14 -7.53
N TYR A 46 2.12 2.18 -7.36
CA TYR A 46 2.16 0.90 -8.06
C TYR A 46 1.31 0.95 -9.32
N TRP A 47 1.91 0.61 -10.47
CA TRP A 47 1.27 0.62 -11.78
C TRP A 47 1.01 -0.78 -12.35
N GLY A 48 1.25 -1.84 -11.57
CA GLY A 48 1.03 -3.21 -12.02
C GLY A 48 2.09 -3.70 -13.00
N ASN A 49 1.72 -4.69 -13.78
CA ASN A 49 2.59 -5.33 -14.78
C ASN A 49 2.06 -5.21 -16.21
N GLU A 50 1.22 -4.21 -16.47
CA GLU A 50 0.61 -4.03 -17.79
C GLU A 50 1.61 -3.60 -18.85
N PHE A 51 2.61 -2.78 -18.46
CA PHE A 51 3.64 -2.30 -19.37
C PHE A 51 4.59 -3.41 -19.79
N THR A 52 4.96 -4.32 -18.88
CA THR A 52 5.88 -5.42 -19.16
C THR A 52 5.47 -6.66 -18.38
N PRO A 53 4.92 -7.70 -19.04
CA PRO A 53 4.58 -8.94 -18.38
C PRO A 53 5.80 -9.56 -17.69
N GLY A 54 5.70 -9.77 -16.38
CA GLY A 54 6.74 -10.37 -15.55
C GLY A 54 7.49 -9.41 -14.64
N THR A 55 7.28 -8.09 -14.77
CA THR A 55 7.80 -7.08 -13.86
C THR A 55 6.67 -6.17 -13.36
N ASP A 56 6.74 -5.78 -12.11
CA ASP A 56 5.89 -4.75 -11.52
C ASP A 56 6.55 -3.37 -11.69
N ASN A 57 5.77 -2.38 -12.13
CA ASN A 57 6.24 -1.00 -12.28
C ASN A 57 5.82 -0.15 -11.08
N TYR A 58 6.72 0.72 -10.64
CA TYR A 58 6.47 1.68 -9.56
C TYR A 58 7.03 3.05 -9.93
N SER A 59 6.23 4.09 -9.74
CA SER A 59 6.69 5.47 -9.69
C SER A 59 7.09 5.82 -8.24
N ILE A 60 8.31 6.27 -8.03
CA ILE A 60 8.85 6.58 -6.71
C ILE A 60 9.13 8.08 -6.61
N ILE A 61 8.68 8.69 -5.52
CA ILE A 61 9.04 10.05 -5.16
C ILE A 61 9.72 10.05 -3.78
N ILE A 62 10.96 10.52 -3.72
CA ILE A 62 11.69 10.77 -2.48
C ILE A 62 11.78 12.28 -2.29
N ALA A 63 11.12 12.81 -1.24
CA ALA A 63 10.94 14.24 -1.07
C ALA A 63 11.60 14.80 0.18
N GLU A 64 12.13 16.02 0.06
CA GLU A 64 12.69 16.79 1.17
C GLU A 64 11.65 17.11 2.23
N ASN A 65 10.41 17.39 1.82
CA ASN A 65 9.31 17.74 2.68
C ASN A 65 8.10 16.84 2.36
N GLU A 66 7.21 16.74 3.34
CA GLU A 66 5.91 16.11 3.15
C GLU A 66 5.08 16.89 2.14
N PHE A 67 4.34 16.18 1.30
CA PHE A 67 3.42 16.76 0.33
C PHE A 67 2.15 15.89 0.25
N THR A 68 1.06 16.50 -0.21
CA THR A 68 -0.20 15.79 -0.38
C THR A 68 -0.35 15.39 -1.85
N VAL A 69 -0.70 14.13 -2.08
CA VAL A 69 -1.01 13.60 -3.40
C VAL A 69 -2.53 13.57 -3.54
N GLY A 70 -3.06 14.26 -4.56
CA GLY A 70 -4.47 14.17 -4.94
C GLY A 70 -4.74 12.92 -5.77
N LEU A 71 -6.02 12.57 -5.94
CA LEU A 71 -6.42 11.42 -6.78
C LEU A 71 -6.06 11.61 -8.26
N ASP A 72 -6.00 12.86 -8.70
CA ASP A 72 -5.78 13.20 -10.12
C ASP A 72 -4.51 14.02 -10.37
N ASP A 73 -3.92 14.62 -9.31
CA ASP A 73 -2.77 15.52 -9.46
C ASP A 73 -1.80 15.43 -8.28
N LEU A 74 -0.53 15.30 -8.58
CA LEU A 74 0.55 15.40 -7.62
C LEU A 74 0.74 16.88 -7.23
N ILE A 75 0.37 17.24 -6.00
CA ILE A 75 0.59 18.58 -5.48
C ILE A 75 1.98 18.65 -4.88
N LEU A 76 2.89 19.36 -5.54
CA LEU A 76 4.25 19.61 -5.05
C LEU A 76 4.25 20.87 -4.18
N SER A 77 4.71 20.73 -2.94
CA SER A 77 5.00 21.86 -2.04
C SER A 77 6.46 22.32 -2.24
N GLU A 78 6.88 23.40 -1.55
CA GLU A 78 8.29 23.80 -1.57
C GLU A 78 9.21 22.65 -1.18
N GLY A 79 10.23 22.39 -2.00
CA GLY A 79 11.23 21.35 -1.71
C GLY A 79 11.92 20.78 -2.93
N THR A 80 12.67 19.72 -2.64
CA THR A 80 13.44 18.95 -3.62
C THR A 80 12.85 17.55 -3.71
N TYR A 81 12.56 17.10 -4.94
CA TYR A 81 11.91 15.83 -5.25
C TYR A 81 12.79 15.02 -6.19
N TYR A 82 13.06 13.78 -5.83
CA TYR A 82 13.72 12.78 -6.66
C TYR A 82 12.67 11.82 -7.16
N CYS A 83 12.32 11.93 -8.44
CA CYS A 83 11.30 11.12 -9.09
C CYS A 83 11.98 10.01 -9.89
N LEU A 84 11.56 8.76 -9.70
CA LEU A 84 12.12 7.60 -10.36
C LEU A 84 10.98 6.72 -10.87
N ASP A 85 11.20 6.10 -12.01
CA ASP A 85 10.40 4.98 -12.50
C ASP A 85 11.23 3.70 -12.36
N ILE A 86 10.70 2.67 -11.69
CA ILE A 86 11.45 1.46 -11.39
C ILE A 86 10.67 0.21 -11.77
N TYR A 87 11.41 -0.83 -12.13
CA TYR A 87 10.86 -2.15 -12.41
C TYR A 87 11.37 -3.17 -11.39
N ALA A 88 10.43 -3.84 -10.73
CA ALA A 88 10.66 -4.84 -9.69
C ALA A 88 10.20 -6.22 -10.15
N PRO A 89 10.64 -7.31 -9.49
CA PRO A 89 10.03 -8.63 -9.70
C PRO A 89 8.53 -8.57 -9.46
N ALA A 90 7.75 -9.19 -10.35
CA ALA A 90 6.30 -9.25 -10.22
C ALA A 90 5.92 -10.08 -9.00
N THR A 91 5.36 -9.41 -7.99
CA THR A 91 4.86 -10.05 -6.76
C THR A 91 3.34 -10.20 -6.79
N GLY A 92 2.67 -9.38 -7.60
CA GLY A 92 1.22 -9.36 -7.75
C GLY A 92 0.46 -8.78 -6.55
N ASN A 93 1.17 -8.35 -5.50
CA ASN A 93 0.54 -7.80 -4.29
C ASN A 93 0.70 -6.27 -4.13
N GLY A 94 1.35 -5.61 -5.10
CA GLY A 94 1.57 -4.18 -5.10
C GLY A 94 2.55 -3.64 -4.05
N LYS A 95 3.16 -4.50 -3.22
CA LYS A 95 4.17 -4.11 -2.24
C LYS A 95 5.52 -3.91 -2.92
N LEU A 96 6.15 -2.77 -2.65
CA LEU A 96 7.47 -2.44 -3.18
C LEU A 96 8.52 -3.42 -2.64
N PRO A 97 9.16 -4.25 -3.50
CA PRO A 97 10.15 -5.23 -3.06
C PRO A 97 11.42 -4.58 -2.53
N ALA A 98 11.92 -5.10 -1.40
CA ALA A 98 13.24 -4.74 -0.90
C ALA A 98 14.34 -5.28 -1.83
N GLY A 99 15.30 -4.43 -2.21
CA GLY A 99 16.34 -4.81 -3.15
C GLY A 99 17.20 -3.63 -3.56
N THR A 100 18.04 -3.85 -4.58
CA THR A 100 18.89 -2.81 -5.17
C THR A 100 18.51 -2.63 -6.64
N TYR A 101 18.00 -1.46 -6.96
CA TYR A 101 17.60 -1.03 -8.29
C TYR A 101 18.74 -0.22 -8.93
N ARG A 102 19.01 -0.48 -10.21
CA ARG A 102 20.14 0.13 -10.92
C ARG A 102 19.65 0.84 -12.18
N PHE A 103 20.28 1.95 -12.45
CA PHE A 103 20.02 2.78 -13.63
C PHE A 103 20.20 2.00 -14.93
N ASP A 104 19.21 2.06 -15.82
CA ASP A 104 19.20 1.40 -17.12
C ASP A 104 18.64 2.33 -18.19
N MET A 105 19.48 2.67 -19.19
CA MET A 105 19.11 3.50 -20.34
C MET A 105 18.58 2.67 -21.52
N SER A 106 18.49 1.34 -21.38
CA SER A 106 18.11 0.46 -22.48
C SER A 106 16.61 0.28 -22.65
N GLU A 107 15.81 0.91 -21.79
CA GLU A 107 14.34 0.75 -21.74
C GLU A 107 13.93 -0.75 -21.68
N SER A 108 14.75 -1.54 -20.98
CA SER A 108 14.56 -3.01 -20.90
C SER A 108 13.37 -3.42 -20.04
N CYS A 109 12.91 -2.54 -19.15
CA CYS A 109 11.93 -2.81 -18.11
C CYS A 109 12.26 -4.09 -17.30
N ALA A 110 13.54 -4.40 -17.15
CA ALA A 110 14.01 -5.60 -16.47
C ALA A 110 13.85 -5.45 -14.94
N GLU A 111 13.73 -6.58 -14.24
CA GLU A 111 13.73 -6.59 -12.78
C GLU A 111 14.96 -5.86 -12.20
N TRP A 112 14.73 -5.10 -11.12
CA TRP A 112 15.76 -4.37 -10.39
C TRP A 112 16.38 -3.22 -11.18
N THR A 113 15.64 -2.60 -12.10
CA THR A 113 16.10 -1.44 -12.86
C THR A 113 15.38 -0.15 -12.46
N ILE A 114 16.06 0.97 -12.68
CA ILE A 114 15.54 2.34 -12.70
C ILE A 114 15.51 2.73 -14.17
N ASP A 115 14.38 3.13 -14.70
CA ASP A 115 14.28 3.63 -16.08
C ASP A 115 15.05 4.94 -16.21
N GLY A 116 16.10 4.92 -17.00
CA GLY A 116 16.97 6.08 -17.20
C GLY A 116 16.41 7.14 -18.13
N THR A 117 15.29 6.84 -18.79
CA THR A 117 14.60 7.78 -19.70
C THR A 117 13.48 8.52 -18.97
N MET A 118 13.07 8.04 -17.80
CA MET A 118 11.97 8.58 -17.00
C MET A 118 12.46 9.12 -15.66
N GLY A 119 11.85 10.21 -15.22
CA GLY A 119 12.13 10.80 -13.92
C GLY A 119 13.35 11.76 -13.90
N GLY A 120 13.63 12.27 -12.72
CA GLY A 120 14.69 13.27 -12.51
C GLY A 120 14.56 14.00 -11.19
N LEU A 121 15.37 15.06 -11.05
CA LEU A 121 15.33 15.98 -9.92
C LEU A 121 14.38 17.14 -10.22
N ILE A 122 13.32 17.28 -9.45
CA ILE A 122 12.40 18.42 -9.50
C ILE A 122 12.63 19.31 -8.27
N LYS A 123 12.59 20.62 -8.46
CA LYS A 123 12.61 21.61 -7.38
C LYS A 123 11.44 22.56 -7.52
N VAL A 124 10.78 22.83 -6.40
CA VAL A 124 9.60 23.70 -6.31
C VAL A 124 9.88 24.81 -5.30
N ASP A 125 9.50 26.05 -5.61
CA ASP A 125 9.65 27.20 -4.72
C ASP A 125 8.47 27.30 -3.72
N ALA A 126 8.57 28.24 -2.77
CA ALA A 126 7.54 28.49 -1.76
C ALA A 126 6.17 28.93 -2.33
N ASN A 127 6.07 29.27 -3.60
CA ASN A 127 4.84 29.64 -4.27
C ASN A 127 4.23 28.49 -5.10
N GLY A 128 4.87 27.30 -5.06
CA GLY A 128 4.46 26.15 -5.85
C GLY A 128 4.92 26.19 -7.32
N ASN A 129 5.86 27.07 -7.69
CA ASN A 129 6.37 27.10 -9.05
C ASN A 129 7.60 26.19 -9.19
N PHE A 130 7.69 25.51 -10.33
CA PHE A 130 8.89 24.74 -10.67
C PHE A 130 10.10 25.68 -10.87
N ILE A 131 11.20 25.39 -10.14
CA ILE A 131 12.51 26.04 -10.33
C ILE A 131 13.28 25.31 -11.45
N THR A 132 13.06 24.01 -11.62
CA THR A 132 13.51 23.20 -12.75
C THR A 132 12.45 23.20 -13.84
N ASP A 133 12.72 22.62 -15.00
CA ASP A 133 11.66 22.27 -15.95
C ASP A 133 10.70 21.27 -15.29
N GLU A 134 9.45 21.21 -15.76
CA GLU A 134 8.42 20.29 -15.22
C GLU A 134 8.84 18.82 -15.33
N GLU A 135 9.59 18.47 -16.37
CA GLU A 135 10.17 17.12 -16.54
C GLU A 135 11.35 16.85 -15.59
N GLY A 136 11.85 17.89 -14.91
CA GLY A 136 12.98 17.81 -14.00
C GLY A 136 14.34 17.75 -14.69
N ILE A 137 15.41 17.67 -13.88
CA ILE A 137 16.79 17.47 -14.35
C ILE A 137 17.08 15.97 -14.37
N PRO A 138 17.34 15.35 -15.52
CA PRO A 138 17.47 13.88 -15.62
C PRO A 138 18.70 13.38 -14.85
N PHE A 139 18.61 12.16 -14.38
CA PHE A 139 19.75 11.41 -13.84
C PHE A 139 20.67 10.97 -14.97
N SER A 140 21.98 10.99 -14.73
CA SER A 140 22.97 10.37 -15.64
C SER A 140 23.44 9.01 -15.10
N ASP A 141 23.20 8.71 -13.83
CA ASP A 141 23.37 7.42 -13.17
C ASP A 141 22.58 7.43 -11.86
N ALA A 142 22.08 6.26 -11.45
CA ALA A 142 21.37 6.12 -10.17
C ALA A 142 21.46 4.69 -9.62
N THR A 143 21.45 4.60 -8.30
CA THR A 143 21.25 3.34 -7.55
C THR A 143 20.31 3.61 -6.40
N LEU A 144 19.20 2.87 -6.34
CA LEU A 144 18.24 2.92 -5.25
C LEU A 144 18.29 1.61 -4.47
N VAL A 145 18.50 1.70 -3.17
CA VAL A 145 18.44 0.55 -2.25
C VAL A 145 17.21 0.68 -1.38
N ILE A 146 16.34 -0.30 -1.43
CA ILE A 146 15.12 -0.40 -0.62
C ILE A 146 15.31 -1.49 0.42
N LYS A 147 14.97 -1.18 1.68
CA LYS A 147 14.83 -2.10 2.80
C LYS A 147 13.55 -1.78 3.54
N GLU A 148 13.12 -2.66 4.42
CA GLU A 148 11.97 -2.37 5.28
C GLU A 148 12.20 -1.05 6.07
N GLY A 149 11.30 -0.07 5.85
CA GLY A 149 11.36 1.23 6.51
C GLY A 149 12.61 2.08 6.19
N TYR A 150 13.35 1.78 5.12
CA TYR A 150 14.55 2.53 4.74
C TYR A 150 14.76 2.54 3.23
N ALA A 151 15.08 3.71 2.69
CA ALA A 151 15.53 3.88 1.32
C ALA A 151 16.81 4.71 1.24
N GLU A 152 17.67 4.38 0.27
CA GLU A 152 18.94 5.07 -0.01
C GLU A 152 19.09 5.24 -1.52
N LEU A 153 19.14 6.48 -1.98
CA LEU A 153 19.38 6.82 -3.37
C LEU A 153 20.76 7.47 -3.51
N THR A 154 21.58 6.92 -4.38
CA THR A 154 22.77 7.61 -4.92
C THR A 154 22.49 7.93 -6.38
N ALA A 155 22.52 9.20 -6.76
CA ALA A 155 22.26 9.65 -8.13
C ALA A 155 23.30 10.63 -8.61
N VAL A 156 23.59 10.63 -9.92
CA VAL A 156 24.44 11.62 -10.57
C VAL A 156 23.57 12.56 -11.40
N ILE A 157 23.60 13.84 -11.06
CA ILE A 157 22.77 14.90 -11.66
C ILE A 157 23.70 16.08 -11.99
N GLU A 158 23.76 16.51 -13.24
CA GLU A 158 24.67 17.57 -13.68
C GLU A 158 26.13 17.39 -13.21
N SER A 159 26.63 16.16 -13.27
CA SER A 159 27.95 15.74 -12.80
C SER A 159 28.18 15.87 -11.29
N LYS A 160 27.16 16.07 -10.49
CA LYS A 160 27.22 16.07 -9.02
C LYS A 160 26.63 14.76 -8.48
N THR A 161 27.29 14.21 -7.47
CA THR A 161 26.78 13.01 -6.78
C THR A 161 25.88 13.43 -5.63
N HIS A 162 24.62 13.02 -5.71
CA HIS A 162 23.61 13.18 -4.68
C HIS A 162 23.50 11.91 -3.87
N PHE A 163 23.39 12.05 -2.54
CA PHE A 163 23.12 10.96 -1.61
C PHE A 163 21.89 11.31 -0.79
N VAL A 164 20.84 10.53 -0.94
CA VAL A 164 19.54 10.77 -0.32
C VAL A 164 19.15 9.57 0.50
N THR A 165 18.75 9.79 1.75
CA THR A 165 18.27 8.73 2.62
C THR A 165 16.85 9.04 3.10
N TYR A 166 16.05 8.00 3.29
CA TYR A 166 14.76 8.07 3.94
C TYR A 166 14.65 6.97 5.00
N THR A 167 14.07 7.30 6.15
CA THR A 167 13.75 6.34 7.20
C THR A 167 12.32 6.57 7.66
N GLY A 168 11.47 5.57 7.54
CA GLY A 168 10.06 5.63 7.88
C GLY A 168 9.22 4.64 7.07
N LYS A 169 7.92 4.68 7.27
CA LYS A 169 6.97 3.90 6.48
C LYS A 169 6.85 4.52 5.08
N PHE A 170 6.84 3.69 4.04
CA PHE A 170 6.57 4.16 2.69
C PHE A 170 5.09 4.46 2.53
N SER A 171 4.79 5.64 2.00
CA SER A 171 3.42 6.02 1.65
C SER A 171 3.09 5.48 0.26
N HIS A 172 1.84 5.11 0.07
CA HIS A 172 1.29 4.77 -1.24
C HIS A 172 0.35 5.88 -1.66
N ALA A 173 0.41 6.29 -2.92
CA ALA A 173 -0.40 7.38 -3.44
C ALA A 173 -0.75 7.12 -4.89
N GLY A 174 -2.01 7.35 -5.25
CA GLY A 174 -2.51 7.14 -6.61
C GLY A 174 -2.39 5.70 -7.10
N GLY A 175 -2.59 5.50 -8.39
CA GLY A 175 -2.34 4.23 -9.08
C GLY A 175 -3.03 3.01 -8.48
N ILE A 176 -2.39 1.87 -8.64
CA ILE A 176 -2.87 0.59 -8.10
C ILE A 176 -2.38 0.44 -6.66
N ILE A 177 -3.28 0.40 -5.69
CA ILE A 177 -2.92 0.19 -4.28
C ILE A 177 -2.41 -1.25 -4.04
N PRO A 178 -1.47 -1.47 -3.09
CA PRO A 178 -1.10 -2.82 -2.67
C PRO A 178 -2.32 -3.65 -2.27
N GLY A 179 -2.31 -4.95 -2.58
CA GLY A 179 -3.41 -5.85 -2.23
C GLY A 179 -3.60 -6.02 -0.73
N THR A 180 -2.57 -5.77 0.08
CA THR A 180 -2.65 -5.78 1.54
C THR A 180 -1.53 -4.96 2.16
N THR A 181 -1.84 -4.30 3.27
CA THR A 181 -0.87 -3.66 4.17
C THR A 181 -0.83 -4.34 5.53
N LEU A 182 -1.59 -5.44 5.71
CA LEU A 182 -1.63 -6.16 6.96
C LEU A 182 -0.26 -6.78 7.29
N THR A 183 0.09 -6.74 8.58
CA THR A 183 1.28 -7.39 9.14
C THR A 183 0.91 -8.52 10.11
N GLY A 184 -0.38 -8.88 10.21
CA GLY A 184 -0.91 -9.92 11.07
C GLY A 184 -2.42 -10.08 10.90
N ASP A 185 -3.00 -11.00 11.67
CA ASP A 185 -4.42 -11.32 11.63
C ASP A 185 -5.29 -10.18 12.15
N VAL A 186 -6.49 -10.04 11.56
CA VAL A 186 -7.54 -9.09 11.93
C VAL A 186 -8.72 -9.86 12.50
N GLU A 187 -9.13 -9.52 13.71
CA GLU A 187 -10.29 -10.12 14.41
C GLU A 187 -11.22 -9.00 14.88
N ILE A 188 -12.46 -9.00 14.40
CA ILE A 188 -13.44 -7.95 14.66
C ILE A 188 -14.74 -8.54 15.16
N GLU A 189 -15.26 -8.02 16.27
CA GLU A 189 -16.56 -8.36 16.80
C GLU A 189 -17.30 -7.08 17.20
N ASN A 190 -18.44 -6.81 16.55
CA ASN A 190 -19.26 -5.62 16.83
C ASN A 190 -20.75 -5.94 16.64
N ASN A 191 -21.60 -5.47 17.55
CA ASN A 191 -23.05 -5.68 17.54
C ASN A 191 -23.87 -4.40 17.29
N GLU A 192 -23.22 -3.31 16.94
CA GLU A 192 -23.82 -2.03 16.58
C GLU A 192 -23.40 -1.58 15.16
N ALA A 193 -23.06 -2.55 14.31
CA ALA A 193 -22.61 -2.30 12.95
C ALA A 193 -23.74 -1.76 12.06
N MET A 194 -23.33 -1.05 11.02
CA MET A 194 -24.23 -0.60 9.98
C MET A 194 -23.90 -1.29 8.66
N PHE A 195 -24.95 -1.67 7.94
CA PHE A 195 -24.86 -2.30 6.63
C PHE A 195 -25.61 -1.48 5.58
N LEU A 196 -25.09 -1.50 4.36
CA LEU A 196 -25.77 -1.04 3.16
C LEU A 196 -25.56 -2.11 2.08
N ALA A 197 -26.62 -2.54 1.43
CA ALA A 197 -26.55 -3.48 0.32
C ALA A 197 -27.23 -2.88 -0.92
N VAL A 198 -26.51 -2.91 -2.04
CA VAL A 198 -27.01 -2.47 -3.35
C VAL A 198 -26.91 -3.65 -4.30
N ALA A 199 -28.05 -4.07 -4.86
CA ALA A 199 -28.13 -5.18 -5.80
C ALA A 199 -28.25 -4.66 -7.24
N TYR A 200 -27.45 -5.24 -8.16
CA TYR A 200 -27.51 -4.97 -9.59
C TYR A 200 -27.07 -6.21 -10.39
N ASP A 201 -27.81 -6.52 -11.43
CA ASP A 201 -27.49 -7.60 -12.38
C ASP A 201 -27.11 -8.97 -11.74
N GLY A 202 -27.76 -9.34 -10.62
CA GLY A 202 -27.49 -10.59 -9.93
C GLY A 202 -26.27 -10.58 -9.01
N ILE A 203 -25.69 -9.41 -8.77
CA ILE A 203 -24.61 -9.15 -7.81
C ILE A 203 -25.14 -8.21 -6.74
N ALA A 204 -24.68 -8.35 -5.50
CA ALA A 204 -24.85 -7.34 -4.47
C ALA A 204 -23.51 -6.86 -3.96
N GLN A 205 -23.35 -5.55 -3.90
CA GLN A 205 -22.28 -4.93 -3.15
C GLN A 205 -22.77 -4.59 -1.74
N VAL A 206 -22.10 -5.14 -0.74
CA VAL A 206 -22.43 -4.94 0.67
C VAL A 206 -21.32 -4.17 1.33
N VAL A 207 -21.65 -3.00 1.88
CA VAL A 207 -20.76 -2.24 2.76
C VAL A 207 -21.18 -2.52 4.20
N ALA A 208 -20.24 -2.93 5.04
CA ALA A 208 -20.41 -3.11 6.47
C ALA A 208 -19.39 -2.26 7.23
N VAL A 209 -19.83 -1.48 8.20
CA VAL A 209 -18.97 -0.59 8.99
C VAL A 209 -19.25 -0.74 10.48
N GLU A 210 -18.21 -0.67 11.30
CA GLU A 210 -18.34 -0.68 12.76
C GLU A 210 -18.95 0.60 13.31
N ASP A 211 -18.53 1.75 12.77
CA ASP A 211 -18.98 3.07 13.22
C ASP A 211 -20.00 3.66 12.24
N TYR A 212 -21.21 3.96 12.75
CA TYR A 212 -22.27 4.62 11.98
C TYR A 212 -21.83 5.91 11.29
N ASN A 213 -20.93 6.69 11.93
CA ASN A 213 -20.42 7.92 11.34
C ASN A 213 -19.31 7.68 10.31
N MET A 214 -18.88 6.44 10.14
CA MET A 214 -17.76 6.05 9.26
C MET A 214 -16.47 6.82 9.56
N SER A 215 -16.28 7.19 10.81
CA SER A 215 -15.12 7.97 11.22
C SER A 215 -13.94 7.08 11.58
N ASN A 216 -14.20 5.96 12.27
CA ASN A 216 -13.14 5.08 12.76
C ASN A 216 -13.60 3.62 12.77
N GLY A 217 -12.63 2.69 12.79
CA GLY A 217 -12.86 1.26 12.91
C GLY A 217 -12.92 0.52 11.58
N ALA A 218 -13.34 -0.72 11.62
CA ALA A 218 -13.38 -1.59 10.46
C ALA A 218 -14.49 -1.23 9.48
N ALA A 219 -14.15 -1.29 8.20
CA ALA A 219 -15.08 -1.20 7.09
C ALA A 219 -14.81 -2.34 6.09
N PHE A 220 -15.86 -2.92 5.57
CA PHE A 220 -15.82 -3.96 4.56
C PHE A 220 -16.61 -3.52 3.34
N ILE A 221 -16.08 -3.76 2.16
CA ILE A 221 -16.81 -3.75 0.89
C ILE A 221 -16.78 -5.19 0.42
N LEU A 222 -17.94 -5.83 0.26
CA LEU A 222 -18.05 -7.22 -0.14
C LEU A 222 -18.93 -7.32 -1.38
N GLU A 223 -18.44 -7.99 -2.40
CA GLU A 223 -19.20 -8.24 -3.63
C GLU A 223 -19.59 -9.72 -3.71
N VAL A 224 -20.91 -9.98 -3.70
CA VAL A 224 -21.46 -11.33 -3.66
C VAL A 224 -22.42 -11.59 -4.81
N ALA A 225 -22.38 -12.80 -5.40
CA ALA A 225 -23.31 -13.24 -6.43
C ALA A 225 -24.61 -13.71 -5.78
N LEU A 226 -25.73 -13.05 -6.12
CA LEU A 226 -27.05 -13.42 -5.61
C LEU A 226 -27.59 -14.67 -6.30
N ALA A 227 -28.46 -15.42 -5.59
CA ALA A 227 -29.22 -16.50 -6.23
C ALA A 227 -30.11 -15.94 -7.33
N GLU A 228 -30.34 -16.71 -8.40
CA GLU A 228 -31.14 -16.30 -9.54
C GLU A 228 -32.55 -15.83 -9.13
N GLY A 229 -32.90 -14.60 -9.48
CA GLY A 229 -34.17 -13.97 -9.17
C GLY A 229 -34.34 -13.54 -7.71
N SER A 230 -33.25 -13.49 -6.93
CA SER A 230 -33.28 -13.03 -5.53
C SER A 230 -32.59 -11.66 -5.42
N ASP A 231 -33.20 -10.77 -4.64
CA ASP A 231 -32.58 -9.50 -4.19
C ASP A 231 -32.09 -9.60 -2.74
N SER A 232 -32.19 -10.79 -2.11
CA SER A 232 -31.77 -11.00 -0.73
C SER A 232 -30.31 -11.39 -0.66
N ILE A 233 -29.57 -10.72 0.22
CA ILE A 233 -28.17 -11.05 0.53
C ILE A 233 -28.04 -12.21 1.52
N THR A 234 -29.16 -12.74 2.09
CA THR A 234 -29.08 -13.87 3.02
C THR A 234 -28.52 -15.11 2.35
N GLY A 235 -27.41 -15.60 2.86
CA GLY A 235 -26.72 -16.76 2.30
C GLY A 235 -25.28 -16.86 2.76
N THR A 236 -24.59 -17.90 2.30
CA THR A 236 -23.15 -18.08 2.47
C THR A 236 -22.52 -18.01 1.10
N TYR A 237 -21.48 -17.19 1.00
CA TYR A 237 -20.74 -16.89 -0.23
C TYR A 237 -19.27 -17.20 -0.01
N SER A 238 -18.58 -17.71 -1.03
CA SER A 238 -17.21 -18.16 -0.91
C SER A 238 -16.37 -17.75 -2.13
N VAL A 239 -15.12 -17.38 -1.92
CA VAL A 239 -14.17 -17.15 -3.00
C VAL A 239 -13.93 -18.45 -3.78
N ALA A 240 -13.91 -19.60 -3.09
CA ALA A 240 -13.60 -20.88 -3.71
C ALA A 240 -14.63 -21.33 -4.78
N ASP A 241 -15.90 -20.93 -4.69
CA ASP A 241 -16.95 -21.23 -5.67
C ASP A 241 -17.32 -20.01 -6.54
N GLY A 242 -16.64 -18.88 -6.33
CA GLY A 242 -16.85 -17.64 -7.10
C GLY A 242 -18.10 -16.86 -6.71
N THR A 243 -18.80 -17.24 -5.62
CA THR A 243 -19.97 -16.49 -5.13
C THR A 243 -19.61 -15.29 -4.26
N LEU A 244 -18.39 -15.25 -3.71
CA LEU A 244 -17.75 -14.06 -3.13
C LEU A 244 -16.63 -13.64 -4.10
N SER A 245 -16.69 -12.44 -4.64
CA SER A 245 -15.63 -11.91 -5.51
C SER A 245 -14.39 -11.61 -4.68
N ALA A 246 -13.24 -12.20 -5.04
CA ALA A 246 -11.97 -11.83 -4.43
C ALA A 246 -11.64 -10.36 -4.72
N GLY A 247 -10.99 -9.69 -3.78
CA GLY A 247 -10.49 -8.34 -3.97
C GLY A 247 -9.44 -8.31 -5.09
N LYS A 248 -9.54 -7.32 -5.97
CA LYS A 248 -8.61 -7.17 -7.11
C LYS A 248 -7.81 -5.90 -6.94
N ILE A 249 -6.52 -6.00 -7.18
CA ILE A 249 -5.62 -4.87 -7.35
C ILE A 249 -5.83 -4.36 -8.78
N GLY A 250 -6.03 -3.04 -8.93
CA GLY A 250 -6.27 -2.44 -10.23
C GLY A 250 -6.62 -0.96 -10.08
N GLU A 251 -6.80 -0.26 -11.19
CA GLU A 251 -7.23 1.16 -11.20
C GLU A 251 -8.56 1.35 -10.45
N ASP A 252 -9.44 0.33 -10.54
CA ASP A 252 -10.67 0.27 -9.76
C ASP A 252 -10.52 -0.85 -8.73
N THR A 253 -10.57 -0.54 -7.44
CA THR A 253 -10.60 -1.53 -6.36
C THR A 253 -11.90 -2.32 -6.39
N MET A 254 -11.92 -3.35 -7.23
CA MET A 254 -13.07 -4.23 -7.44
C MET A 254 -13.04 -5.42 -6.48
N GLY A 255 -14.20 -6.05 -6.27
CA GLY A 255 -14.33 -7.23 -5.41
C GLY A 255 -14.41 -6.89 -3.93
N SER A 256 -13.88 -7.77 -3.10
CA SER A 256 -14.08 -7.70 -1.65
C SER A 256 -12.84 -7.21 -0.91
N TRP A 257 -13.03 -6.24 -0.02
CA TRP A 257 -11.96 -5.54 0.68
C TRP A 257 -12.28 -5.30 2.15
N TYR A 258 -11.24 -5.29 2.97
CA TYR A 258 -11.20 -4.77 4.34
C TYR A 258 -10.44 -3.45 4.36
N PHE A 259 -10.93 -2.50 5.15
CA PHE A 259 -10.28 -1.22 5.42
C PHE A 259 -10.39 -0.89 6.91
N ASN A 260 -9.35 -0.32 7.49
CA ASN A 260 -9.45 0.40 8.75
C ASN A 260 -9.63 1.89 8.45
N LEU A 261 -10.65 2.52 9.06
CA LEU A 261 -10.95 3.95 8.91
C LEU A 261 -10.36 4.74 10.09
N VAL A 262 -9.80 5.91 9.78
CA VAL A 262 -9.28 6.86 10.77
C VAL A 262 -9.74 8.26 10.37
N ASP A 263 -10.51 8.91 11.24
CA ASP A 263 -11.07 10.25 11.03
C ASP A 263 -11.85 10.42 9.70
N GLY A 264 -12.46 9.34 9.22
CA GLY A 264 -13.26 9.30 8.00
C GLY A 264 -12.48 8.99 6.72
N ASP A 265 -11.16 8.89 6.80
CA ASP A 265 -10.29 8.51 5.70
C ASP A 265 -9.85 7.04 5.80
N LEU A 266 -9.30 6.51 4.71
CA LEU A 266 -8.64 5.22 4.74
C LEU A 266 -7.40 5.30 5.62
N GLY A 267 -7.37 4.49 6.69
CA GLY A 267 -6.19 4.32 7.52
C GLY A 267 -5.11 3.50 6.83
N ASP A 268 -4.06 3.23 7.58
CA ASP A 268 -2.88 2.52 7.08
C ASP A 268 -3.09 1.02 6.88
N GLU A 269 -4.18 0.45 7.43
CA GLU A 269 -4.47 -0.97 7.35
C GLU A 269 -5.63 -1.23 6.39
N TYR A 270 -5.36 -1.98 5.33
CA TYR A 270 -6.35 -2.47 4.41
C TYR A 270 -5.87 -3.78 3.75
N ALA A 271 -6.80 -4.56 3.24
CA ALA A 271 -6.48 -5.78 2.51
C ALA A 271 -7.59 -6.19 1.53
N ALA A 272 -7.20 -6.63 0.34
CA ALA A 272 -8.05 -7.43 -0.53
C ALA A 272 -8.33 -8.78 0.13
N ILE A 273 -9.58 -9.20 0.13
CA ILE A 273 -9.98 -10.53 0.60
C ILE A 273 -9.73 -11.49 -0.56
N ASP A 274 -8.67 -12.29 -0.45
CA ASP A 274 -8.22 -13.21 -1.51
C ASP A 274 -8.81 -14.61 -1.37
N GLY A 275 -9.28 -14.97 -0.17
CA GLY A 275 -9.86 -16.26 0.12
C GLY A 275 -10.87 -16.25 1.27
N GLY A 276 -11.54 -17.39 1.46
CA GLY A 276 -12.48 -17.58 2.56
C GLY A 276 -13.96 -17.45 2.16
N SER A 277 -14.80 -17.14 3.15
CA SER A 277 -16.26 -17.07 2.98
C SER A 277 -16.90 -16.04 3.89
N VAL A 278 -18.06 -15.52 3.46
CA VAL A 278 -18.93 -14.67 4.26
C VAL A 278 -20.34 -15.25 4.33
N THR A 279 -20.95 -15.16 5.49
CA THR A 279 -22.37 -15.52 5.70
C THR A 279 -23.14 -14.29 6.14
N PHE A 280 -24.23 -13.98 5.44
CA PHE A 280 -25.18 -12.96 5.81
C PHE A 280 -26.51 -13.59 6.27
N VAL A 281 -27.07 -13.04 7.35
CA VAL A 281 -28.46 -13.28 7.78
C VAL A 281 -29.15 -11.93 7.85
N HIS A 282 -30.14 -11.72 6.98
CA HIS A 282 -30.88 -10.47 6.87
C HIS A 282 -32.38 -10.71 7.10
N GLU A 283 -32.95 -10.07 8.14
CA GLU A 283 -34.37 -10.10 8.48
C GLU A 283 -34.89 -8.69 8.81
N GLY A 284 -35.73 -8.14 7.94
CA GLY A 284 -36.26 -6.78 8.10
C GLY A 284 -35.18 -5.73 8.08
N LEU A 285 -34.93 -5.03 9.17
CA LEU A 285 -33.84 -4.07 9.33
C LEU A 285 -32.60 -4.66 10.02
N SER A 286 -32.66 -5.92 10.46
CA SER A 286 -31.52 -6.56 11.13
C SER A 286 -30.64 -7.28 10.12
N CYS A 287 -29.34 -7.09 10.25
CA CYS A 287 -28.34 -7.82 9.47
C CYS A 287 -27.23 -8.36 10.37
N GLN A 288 -26.82 -9.59 10.10
CA GLN A 288 -25.64 -10.20 10.68
C GLN A 288 -24.70 -10.64 9.56
N MET A 289 -23.40 -10.42 9.76
CA MET A 289 -22.31 -10.87 8.89
C MET A 289 -21.32 -11.69 9.70
N ILE A 290 -20.92 -12.83 9.17
CA ILE A 290 -19.80 -13.63 9.67
C ILE A 290 -18.84 -13.83 8.51
N LEU A 291 -17.70 -13.18 8.57
CA LEU A 291 -16.59 -13.30 7.59
C LEU A 291 -15.49 -14.15 8.19
N ASN A 292 -15.01 -15.12 7.42
CA ASN A 292 -13.80 -15.87 7.68
C ASN A 292 -12.98 -15.82 6.39
N GLY A 293 -12.15 -14.79 6.27
CA GLY A 293 -11.36 -14.50 5.09
C GLY A 293 -9.87 -14.51 5.35
N ASN A 294 -9.11 -14.36 4.32
CA ASN A 294 -7.67 -14.12 4.37
C ASN A 294 -7.25 -13.22 3.21
N ASP A 295 -6.14 -12.51 3.40
CA ASP A 295 -5.45 -11.82 2.32
C ASP A 295 -4.51 -12.75 1.52
N ALA A 296 -3.89 -12.21 0.48
CA ALA A 296 -2.95 -12.94 -0.39
C ALA A 296 -1.65 -13.38 0.34
N GLU A 297 -1.33 -12.80 1.48
CA GLU A 297 -0.17 -13.16 2.30
C GLU A 297 -0.51 -14.20 3.39
N GLY A 298 -1.80 -14.56 3.50
CA GLY A 298 -2.30 -15.56 4.44
C GLY A 298 -2.65 -15.00 5.82
N ASN A 299 -2.65 -13.65 6.00
CA ASN A 299 -3.20 -13.07 7.24
C ASN A 299 -4.71 -13.30 7.29
N ALA A 300 -5.22 -13.81 8.40
CA ALA A 300 -6.65 -14.00 8.58
C ALA A 300 -7.38 -12.65 8.72
N ILE A 301 -8.58 -12.57 8.11
CA ILE A 301 -9.49 -11.43 8.22
C ILE A 301 -10.84 -11.99 8.69
N ASN A 302 -11.07 -11.99 9.99
CA ASN A 302 -12.27 -12.53 10.60
C ASN A 302 -13.13 -11.40 11.16
N ALA A 303 -14.42 -11.43 10.87
CA ALA A 303 -15.36 -10.46 11.41
C ALA A 303 -16.70 -11.10 11.74
N THR A 304 -17.24 -10.76 12.92
CA THR A 304 -18.62 -11.04 13.31
C THR A 304 -19.29 -9.71 13.61
N LEU A 305 -20.10 -9.24 12.67
CA LEU A 305 -20.82 -7.99 12.79
C LEU A 305 -22.33 -8.24 12.85
N SER A 306 -23.03 -7.50 13.71
CA SER A 306 -24.50 -7.48 13.70
C SER A 306 -24.98 -6.04 13.92
N GLY A 307 -26.11 -5.69 13.29
CA GLY A 307 -26.63 -4.34 13.37
C GLY A 307 -27.77 -4.07 12.41
N ILE A 308 -27.83 -2.85 11.88
CA ILE A 308 -28.93 -2.37 11.05
C ILE A 308 -28.48 -2.32 9.58
N ILE A 309 -29.34 -2.84 8.68
CA ILE A 309 -29.17 -2.63 7.24
C ILE A 309 -30.03 -1.44 6.81
N MET A 310 -29.43 -0.53 6.08
CA MET A 310 -30.08 0.67 5.55
C MET A 310 -30.38 0.51 4.07
N THR A 311 -31.45 1.17 3.60
CA THR A 311 -31.68 1.36 2.17
C THR A 311 -30.87 2.53 1.66
N GLU A 312 -30.60 2.59 0.35
CA GLU A 312 -29.88 3.71 -0.29
C GLU A 312 -30.46 5.09 0.07
N GLU A 313 -31.79 5.19 0.22
CA GLU A 313 -32.49 6.45 0.53
C GLU A 313 -32.07 7.04 1.89
N PHE A 314 -31.64 6.20 2.84
CA PHE A 314 -31.24 6.60 4.20
C PHE A 314 -29.74 6.47 4.45
N ALA A 315 -28.98 6.02 3.46
CA ALA A 315 -27.56 5.85 3.62
C ALA A 315 -26.83 7.22 3.70
N PRO A 316 -25.82 7.37 4.57
CA PRO A 316 -24.98 8.56 4.60
C PRO A 316 -24.35 8.84 3.23
N GLU A 317 -24.30 10.11 2.82
CA GLU A 317 -23.75 10.53 1.52
C GLU A 317 -22.29 10.03 1.32
N ALA A 318 -21.53 9.96 2.40
CA ALA A 318 -20.15 9.42 2.38
C ALA A 318 -20.11 7.95 1.97
N LEU A 319 -21.10 7.15 2.38
CA LEU A 319 -21.23 5.74 2.03
C LEU A 319 -21.58 5.58 0.55
N LEU A 320 -22.56 6.36 0.08
CA LEU A 320 -23.02 6.34 -1.32
C LEU A 320 -21.89 6.78 -2.28
N LYS A 321 -21.08 7.76 -1.90
CA LYS A 321 -19.91 8.18 -2.70
C LYS A 321 -18.84 7.09 -2.86
N ARG A 322 -18.76 6.13 -1.94
CA ARG A 322 -17.82 5.00 -2.05
C ARG A 322 -18.35 3.87 -2.93
N LEU A 323 -19.68 3.72 -3.02
CA LEU A 323 -20.33 2.71 -3.88
C LEU A 323 -20.32 3.11 -5.37
N HIS A 324 -20.17 4.39 -5.68
CA HIS A 324 -20.23 4.92 -7.04
C HIS A 324 -18.86 5.39 -7.57
N ARG A 325 -17.78 5.01 -6.92
CA ARG A 325 -16.39 5.18 -7.37
C ARG A 325 -15.80 3.88 -7.80
#